data_f407cf7e7bfdcc94cebd2d257cc2d2e8
#
_entry.id   f407cf7e7bfdcc94cebd2d257cc2d2e8
#
_cell.length_a   1.000
_cell.length_b   1.000
_cell.length_c   1.000
_cell.angle_alpha   90.00
_cell.angle_beta   90.00
_cell.angle_gamma   90.00
#
_symmetry.space_group_name_H-M   'P 1'
#
loop_
_entity.id
_entity.type
_entity.pdbx_description
1 polymer ?
#
loop_
_entity_poly.entity_id
_entity_poly.type
_entity_poly.pdbx_seq_one_letter_code
_entity_poly.pdbx_strand_id
1 'polypeptide(L)'
;KQNWRVDFTERFGSNRESFGFVCSPLVDGEAVYVQTGAGVIKLDKATGETIWRSMDEDGGMMGGAFSSPIRAKLAGQEHLLVQSRSALCGLVPETGEVLWSKKVKTFRGMNILTPVPYGDTVFTSAYGGRGHLFGVESSDGAVSASEKWTTRAQAYMSTPVLIDGHAYVYLRSKRLCCVD
;
A
#
# COMPACT_ATOMS: atom_id res chain seq x y z
N LYS A 1 14.56 15.93 20.76
CA LYS A 1 14.43 17.19 20.03
C LYS A 1 13.67 16.94 18.73
N GLN A 2 12.57 17.67 18.49
CA GLN A 2 11.81 17.63 17.24
C GLN A 2 12.54 18.50 16.20
N ASN A 3 12.84 17.93 15.01
CA ASN A 3 13.51 18.68 13.94
C ASN A 3 12.49 19.38 13.03
N TRP A 4 11.40 18.68 12.67
CA TRP A 4 10.30 19.24 11.89
C TRP A 4 8.97 18.56 12.25
N ARG A 5 7.88 19.15 11.82
CA ARG A 5 6.52 18.65 11.96
C ARG A 5 5.72 19.01 10.72
N VAL A 6 4.89 18.07 10.25
CA VAL A 6 3.93 18.29 9.16
C VAL A 6 2.54 17.97 9.70
N ASP A 7 1.63 18.90 9.55
CA ASP A 7 0.20 18.67 9.75
C ASP A 7 -0.45 18.44 8.38
N PHE A 8 -0.88 17.22 8.12
CA PHE A 8 -1.45 16.83 6.83
C PHE A 8 -2.86 17.37 6.62
N THR A 9 -3.59 17.65 7.70
CA THR A 9 -4.90 18.29 7.64
C THR A 9 -4.77 19.73 7.18
N GLU A 10 -3.83 20.48 7.75
CA GLU A 10 -3.56 21.87 7.35
C GLU A 10 -2.96 21.96 5.95
N ARG A 11 -1.97 21.09 5.64
CA ARG A 11 -1.21 21.18 4.39
C ARG A 11 -1.99 20.71 3.17
N PHE A 12 -2.85 19.68 3.31
CA PHE A 12 -3.51 19.00 2.18
C PHE A 12 -5.03 18.95 2.28
N GLY A 13 -5.62 19.54 3.31
CA GLY A 13 -7.06 19.46 3.55
C GLY A 13 -7.54 18.04 3.85
N SER A 14 -6.62 17.14 4.27
CA SER A 14 -6.97 15.76 4.58
C SER A 14 -7.97 15.71 5.73
N ASN A 15 -9.07 14.99 5.56
CA ASN A 15 -10.02 14.79 6.65
C ASN A 15 -9.39 14.00 7.79
N ARG A 16 -9.69 14.40 9.00
CA ARG A 16 -9.26 13.65 10.19
C ARG A 16 -10.10 12.39 10.28
N GLU A 17 -9.47 11.25 10.05
CA GLU A 17 -10.10 9.94 10.14
C GLU A 17 -10.53 9.61 11.56
N SER A 18 -11.65 8.88 11.72
CA SER A 18 -12.13 8.47 13.05
C SER A 18 -11.11 7.62 13.82
N PHE A 19 -10.25 6.88 13.10
CA PHE A 19 -9.18 6.06 13.67
C PHE A 19 -7.80 6.73 13.59
N GLY A 20 -7.72 7.96 13.08
CA GLY A 20 -6.47 8.67 12.82
C GLY A 20 -5.69 8.09 11.62
N PHE A 21 -4.48 8.58 11.43
CA PHE A 21 -3.55 8.06 10.42
C PHE A 21 -2.77 6.90 11.03
N VAL A 22 -3.07 5.67 10.59
CA VAL A 22 -2.56 4.43 11.22
C VAL A 22 -1.52 3.69 10.39
N CYS A 23 -1.18 4.18 9.20
CA CYS A 23 -0.08 3.63 8.41
C CYS A 23 1.29 3.97 9.02
N SER A 24 2.23 3.06 8.90
CA SER A 24 3.62 3.35 9.22
C SER A 24 4.27 4.11 8.06
N PRO A 25 5.04 5.17 8.34
CA PRO A 25 5.83 5.81 7.29
C PRO A 25 6.95 4.88 6.82
N LEU A 26 7.26 4.93 5.53
CA LEU A 26 8.43 4.28 4.94
C LEU A 26 9.54 5.31 4.80
N VAL A 27 10.70 5.04 5.40
CA VAL A 27 11.90 5.85 5.20
C VAL A 27 12.83 5.11 4.24
N ASP A 28 13.20 5.76 3.14
CA ASP A 28 14.09 5.21 2.13
C ASP A 28 15.03 6.30 1.59
N GLY A 29 16.33 6.13 1.81
CA GLY A 29 17.34 7.14 1.50
C GLY A 29 17.03 8.47 2.18
N GLU A 30 16.89 9.53 1.41
CA GLU A 30 16.54 10.89 1.87
C GLU A 30 15.04 11.19 1.81
N ALA A 31 14.20 10.19 1.57
CA ALA A 31 12.76 10.34 1.46
C ALA A 31 11.98 9.66 2.59
N VAL A 32 10.80 10.21 2.87
CA VAL A 32 9.78 9.60 3.72
C VAL A 32 8.48 9.51 2.92
N TYR A 33 7.93 8.31 2.80
CA TYR A 33 6.65 8.06 2.14
C TYR A 33 5.57 7.80 3.18
N VAL A 34 4.43 8.47 3.04
CA VAL A 34 3.30 8.37 3.99
C VAL A 34 1.98 8.32 3.24
N GLN A 35 1.09 7.41 3.61
CA GLN A 35 -0.32 7.49 3.23
C GLN A 35 -1.07 8.41 4.19
N THR A 36 -1.82 9.36 3.66
CA THR A 36 -2.48 10.41 4.44
C THR A 36 -3.97 10.51 4.13
N GLY A 37 -4.70 9.42 4.24
CA GLY A 37 -6.15 9.46 4.02
C GLY A 37 -6.60 9.76 2.59
N ALA A 38 -6.05 10.74 1.94
CA ALA A 38 -6.41 11.20 0.60
C ALA A 38 -5.25 11.08 -0.40
N GLY A 39 -4.40 10.08 -0.25
CA GLY A 39 -3.29 9.85 -1.17
C GLY A 39 -2.01 9.41 -0.49
N VAL A 40 -0.94 9.33 -1.26
CA VAL A 40 0.40 9.04 -0.81
C VAL A 40 1.31 10.25 -1.08
N ILE A 41 2.18 10.54 -0.14
CA ILE A 41 3.05 11.72 -0.17
C ILE A 41 4.49 11.29 0.02
N LYS A 42 5.39 11.89 -0.75
CA LYS A 42 6.84 11.83 -0.54
C LYS A 42 7.30 13.14 0.07
N LEU A 43 7.99 13.04 1.19
CA LEU A 43 8.60 14.16 1.90
C LEU A 43 10.12 14.04 1.85
N ASP A 44 10.81 15.17 1.89
CA ASP A 44 12.22 15.25 2.24
C ASP A 44 12.42 14.87 3.72
N LYS A 45 13.31 13.93 3.98
CA LYS A 45 13.55 13.39 5.31
C LYS A 45 14.15 14.44 6.27
N ALA A 46 14.97 15.34 5.77
CA ALA A 46 15.65 16.33 6.60
C ALA A 46 14.76 17.51 6.97
N THR A 47 13.89 17.94 6.06
CA THR A 47 13.09 19.17 6.19
C THR A 47 11.60 18.94 6.42
N GLY A 48 11.05 17.79 5.99
CA GLY A 48 9.61 17.53 5.97
C GLY A 48 8.88 18.27 4.84
N GLU A 49 9.61 18.84 3.87
CA GLU A 49 9.02 19.45 2.69
C GLU A 49 8.43 18.41 1.77
N THR A 50 7.32 18.74 1.10
CA THR A 50 6.66 17.87 0.15
C THR A 50 7.41 17.85 -1.17
N ILE A 51 7.89 16.66 -1.58
CA ILE A 51 8.52 16.47 -2.89
C ILE A 51 7.45 16.23 -3.95
N TRP A 52 6.53 15.27 -3.68
CA TRP A 52 5.37 15.03 -4.52
C TRP A 52 4.18 14.44 -3.71
N ARG A 53 2.98 14.53 -4.28
CA ARG A 53 1.75 13.89 -3.82
C ARG A 53 1.10 13.18 -5.00
N SER A 54 0.56 12.00 -4.78
CA SER A 54 -0.09 11.16 -5.77
C SER A 54 -1.29 10.43 -5.19
N MET A 55 -2.14 9.86 -6.07
CA MET A 55 -3.32 9.08 -5.69
C MET A 55 -4.30 9.88 -4.80
N ASP A 56 -4.61 11.10 -5.23
CA ASP A 56 -5.60 11.93 -4.56
C ASP A 56 -6.99 11.27 -4.70
N GLU A 57 -7.38 10.49 -3.71
CA GLU A 57 -8.71 9.89 -3.63
C GLU A 57 -9.61 10.82 -2.81
N ASP A 58 -10.82 11.10 -3.31
CA ASP A 58 -11.85 11.77 -2.53
C ASP A 58 -12.14 10.96 -1.27
N GLY A 59 -11.64 11.47 -0.16
CA GLY A 59 -11.60 10.74 1.10
C GLY A 59 -12.92 10.59 1.81
N GLY A 60 -14.07 10.84 1.32
CA GLY A 60 -15.36 10.61 1.98
C GLY A 60 -15.29 10.49 3.52
N MET A 61 -16.38 10.26 4.19
CA MET A 61 -16.47 10.18 5.66
C MET A 61 -15.63 9.02 6.31
N MET A 62 -15.04 8.14 5.49
CA MET A 62 -14.16 7.05 5.91
C MET A 62 -12.87 7.00 5.05
N GLY A 63 -12.34 8.14 4.74
CA GLY A 63 -11.36 8.40 3.69
C GLY A 63 -9.95 7.86 3.87
N GLY A 64 -9.62 7.14 4.95
CA GLY A 64 -8.26 6.67 5.19
C GLY A 64 -7.92 5.32 4.57
N ALA A 65 -6.75 5.23 3.96
CA ALA A 65 -6.08 3.96 3.78
C ALA A 65 -5.27 3.65 5.03
N PHE A 66 -5.33 2.40 5.48
CA PHE A 66 -4.68 1.97 6.71
C PHE A 66 -3.39 1.18 6.45
N SER A 67 -3.15 0.84 5.19
CA SER A 67 -1.98 0.09 4.74
C SER A 67 -0.73 0.97 4.70
N SER A 68 0.41 0.39 5.03
CA SER A 68 1.69 1.09 4.94
C SER A 68 2.29 0.95 3.53
N PRO A 69 2.92 2.00 2.98
CA PRO A 69 3.64 1.89 1.72
C PRO A 69 4.90 1.04 1.91
N ILE A 70 5.33 0.34 0.84
CA ILE A 70 6.56 -0.47 0.84
C ILE A 70 7.28 -0.35 -0.50
N ARG A 71 8.62 -0.38 -0.48
CA ARG A 71 9.45 -0.48 -1.69
C ARG A 71 9.61 -1.93 -2.12
N ALA A 72 9.60 -2.16 -3.44
CA ALA A 72 9.89 -3.45 -4.03
C ALA A 72 10.48 -3.28 -5.43
N LYS A 73 11.41 -4.17 -5.79
CA LYS A 73 11.86 -4.30 -7.18
C LYS A 73 11.02 -5.39 -7.85
N LEU A 74 10.24 -5.02 -8.85
CA LEU A 74 9.33 -5.90 -9.59
C LEU A 74 9.53 -5.71 -11.09
N ALA A 75 9.56 -6.80 -11.85
CA ALA A 75 9.80 -6.76 -13.30
C ALA A 75 11.03 -5.90 -13.70
N GLY A 76 12.09 -6.00 -12.88
CA GLY A 76 13.34 -5.26 -13.09
C GLY A 76 13.33 -3.78 -12.68
N GLN A 77 12.19 -3.23 -12.26
CA GLN A 77 12.00 -1.80 -11.94
C GLN A 77 11.64 -1.58 -10.47
N GLU A 78 12.08 -0.45 -9.92
CA GLU A 78 11.71 -0.03 -8.56
C GLU A 78 10.25 0.45 -8.50
N HIS A 79 9.53 -0.03 -7.49
CA HIS A 79 8.14 0.33 -7.22
C HIS A 79 7.97 0.82 -5.80
N LEU A 80 7.13 1.83 -5.63
CA LEU A 80 6.46 2.11 -4.37
C LEU A 80 5.08 1.43 -4.42
N LEU A 81 4.89 0.37 -3.65
CA LEU A 81 3.61 -0.31 -3.53
C LEU A 81 2.74 0.41 -2.51
N VAL A 82 1.55 0.79 -2.94
CA VAL A 82 0.57 1.51 -2.13
C VAL A 82 -0.77 0.80 -2.25
N GLN A 83 -1.32 0.37 -1.12
CA GLN A 83 -2.68 -0.15 -1.09
C GLN A 83 -3.63 0.92 -0.58
N SER A 84 -4.38 1.50 -1.49
CA SER A 84 -5.39 2.49 -1.19
C SER A 84 -6.68 1.85 -0.65
N ARG A 85 -7.72 2.64 -0.46
CA ARG A 85 -9.04 2.14 -0.02
C ARG A 85 -9.66 1.13 -0.98
N SER A 86 -9.35 1.22 -2.26
CA SER A 86 -10.03 0.47 -3.32
C SER A 86 -9.10 -0.33 -4.22
N ALA A 87 -7.80 -0.06 -4.18
CA ALA A 87 -6.84 -0.61 -5.13
C ALA A 87 -5.46 -0.84 -4.50
N LEU A 88 -4.73 -1.80 -5.06
CA LEU A 88 -3.29 -1.94 -4.94
C LEU A 88 -2.65 -1.30 -6.16
N CYS A 89 -1.69 -0.41 -5.93
CA CYS A 89 -0.99 0.34 -6.98
C CYS A 89 0.52 0.18 -6.86
N GLY A 90 1.19 0.16 -7.98
CA GLY A 90 2.64 0.33 -8.09
C GLY A 90 2.94 1.70 -8.69
N LEU A 91 3.75 2.49 -8.00
CA LEU A 91 4.12 3.84 -8.41
C LEU A 91 5.63 3.92 -8.65
N VAL A 92 6.04 4.88 -9.48
CA VAL A 92 7.43 5.31 -9.58
C VAL A 92 7.80 6.06 -8.31
N PRO A 93 8.79 5.58 -7.52
CA PRO A 93 9.12 6.21 -6.24
C PRO A 93 9.65 7.64 -6.37
N GLU A 94 10.27 7.96 -7.49
CA GLU A 94 10.87 9.27 -7.76
C GLU A 94 9.80 10.32 -8.05
N THR A 95 8.77 9.98 -8.83
CA THR A 95 7.79 10.95 -9.36
C THR A 95 6.39 10.80 -8.77
N GLY A 96 6.05 9.63 -8.19
CA GLY A 96 4.69 9.32 -7.74
C GLY A 96 3.74 8.94 -8.88
N GLU A 97 4.25 8.78 -10.11
CA GLU A 97 3.46 8.31 -11.25
C GLU A 97 2.95 6.89 -11.02
N VAL A 98 1.67 6.65 -11.30
CA VAL A 98 1.05 5.32 -11.16
C VAL A 98 1.38 4.48 -12.40
N LEU A 99 2.21 3.46 -12.24
CA LEU A 99 2.55 2.50 -13.29
C LEU A 99 1.42 1.52 -13.58
N TRP A 100 0.79 1.04 -12.53
CA TRP A 100 -0.35 0.13 -12.62
C TRP A 100 -1.25 0.23 -11.38
N SER A 101 -2.51 -0.16 -11.55
CA SER A 101 -3.50 -0.21 -10.48
C SER A 101 -4.40 -1.44 -10.62
N LYS A 102 -4.65 -2.14 -9.53
CA LYS A 102 -5.55 -3.30 -9.44
C LYS A 102 -6.58 -3.12 -8.35
N LYS A 103 -7.84 -3.23 -8.73
CA LYS A 103 -8.95 -3.13 -7.78
C LYS A 103 -8.88 -4.24 -6.74
N VAL A 104 -8.91 -3.86 -5.47
CA VAL A 104 -8.99 -4.77 -4.33
C VAL A 104 -10.29 -4.50 -3.60
N LYS A 105 -11.25 -5.43 -3.74
CA LYS A 105 -12.56 -5.30 -3.09
C LYS A 105 -12.40 -5.42 -1.58
N THR A 106 -12.94 -4.47 -0.86
CA THR A 106 -12.88 -4.41 0.60
C THR A 106 -14.19 -3.90 1.20
N PHE A 107 -14.45 -4.24 2.45
CA PHE A 107 -15.57 -3.69 3.18
C PHE A 107 -15.26 -2.27 3.65
N ARG A 108 -16.04 -1.29 3.19
CA ARG A 108 -15.93 0.14 3.56
C ARG A 108 -14.54 0.77 3.35
N GLY A 109 -13.77 0.28 2.40
CA GLY A 109 -12.42 0.80 2.15
C GLY A 109 -11.36 0.36 3.18
N MET A 110 -11.64 -0.63 4.01
CA MET A 110 -10.72 -1.10 5.07
C MET A 110 -9.63 -2.02 4.51
N ASN A 111 -8.69 -1.43 3.79
CA ASN A 111 -7.44 -2.06 3.37
C ASN A 111 -6.37 -1.76 4.42
N ILE A 112 -6.02 -2.74 5.24
CA ILE A 112 -5.17 -2.56 6.42
C ILE A 112 -3.81 -3.20 6.23
N LEU A 113 -3.78 -4.39 5.64
CA LEU A 113 -2.58 -5.16 5.39
C LEU A 113 -1.58 -4.39 4.51
N THR A 114 -0.32 -4.41 4.87
CA THR A 114 0.77 -3.95 3.99
C THR A 114 0.96 -4.99 2.88
N PRO A 115 1.00 -4.60 1.59
CA PRO A 115 1.27 -5.52 0.48
C PRO A 115 2.60 -6.24 0.68
N VAL A 116 2.67 -7.51 0.32
CA VAL A 116 3.87 -8.33 0.52
C VAL A 116 4.43 -8.75 -0.84
N PRO A 117 5.55 -8.17 -1.29
CA PRO A 117 6.21 -8.58 -2.53
C PRO A 117 6.94 -9.91 -2.36
N TYR A 118 6.95 -10.73 -3.42
CA TYR A 118 7.70 -11.96 -3.52
C TYR A 118 8.09 -12.22 -4.99
N GLY A 119 9.38 -12.17 -5.32
CA GLY A 119 9.82 -12.14 -6.72
C GLY A 119 9.10 -11.02 -7.47
N ASP A 120 8.62 -11.31 -8.67
CA ASP A 120 7.80 -10.38 -9.48
C ASP A 120 6.30 -10.49 -9.18
N THR A 121 5.94 -10.88 -7.96
CA THR A 121 4.55 -10.95 -7.52
C THR A 121 4.30 -10.12 -6.26
N VAL A 122 3.04 -9.77 -6.02
CA VAL A 122 2.60 -9.08 -4.81
C VAL A 122 1.37 -9.78 -4.25
N PHE A 123 1.49 -10.26 -3.02
CA PHE A 123 0.34 -10.75 -2.26
C PHE A 123 -0.33 -9.62 -1.50
N THR A 124 -1.64 -9.58 -1.54
CA THR A 124 -2.47 -8.72 -0.70
C THR A 124 -3.77 -9.39 -0.28
N SER A 125 -4.41 -8.83 0.72
CA SER A 125 -5.71 -9.26 1.19
C SER A 125 -6.47 -8.09 1.79
N ALA A 126 -7.80 -8.15 1.79
CA ALA A 126 -8.65 -7.09 2.29
C ALA A 126 -9.75 -7.61 3.22
N TYR A 127 -10.12 -6.79 4.18
CA TYR A 127 -11.27 -7.07 5.04
C TYR A 127 -12.57 -7.07 4.23
N GLY A 128 -13.34 -8.15 4.34
CA GLY A 128 -14.56 -8.34 3.56
C GLY A 128 -14.33 -8.63 2.06
N GLY A 129 -13.05 -8.86 1.67
CA GLY A 129 -12.63 -9.22 0.32
C GLY A 129 -12.06 -10.64 0.25
N ARG A 130 -10.98 -10.78 -0.51
CA ARG A 130 -10.24 -12.02 -0.74
C ARG A 130 -8.74 -11.77 -0.57
N GLY A 131 -7.95 -12.83 -0.48
CA GLY A 131 -6.52 -12.77 -0.74
C GLY A 131 -6.28 -12.82 -2.25
N HIS A 132 -5.32 -12.06 -2.74
CA HIS A 132 -4.96 -11.94 -4.15
C HIS A 132 -3.44 -12.04 -4.30
N LEU A 133 -2.99 -12.76 -5.33
CA LEU A 133 -1.63 -12.68 -5.83
C LEU A 133 -1.66 -12.01 -7.20
N PHE A 134 -0.98 -10.89 -7.33
CA PHE A 134 -0.79 -10.20 -8.60
C PHE A 134 0.63 -10.44 -9.10
N GLY A 135 0.78 -10.85 -10.36
CA GLY A 135 2.07 -10.86 -11.06
C GLY A 135 2.29 -9.53 -11.75
N VAL A 136 3.50 -9.02 -11.68
CA VAL A 136 3.93 -7.78 -12.34
C VAL A 136 4.88 -8.14 -13.48
N GLU A 137 4.63 -7.59 -14.65
CA GLU A 137 5.36 -7.88 -15.87
C GLU A 137 5.68 -6.58 -16.62
N SER A 138 6.84 -6.55 -17.27
CA SER A 138 7.22 -5.45 -18.16
C SER A 138 7.26 -5.94 -19.60
N SER A 139 6.58 -5.22 -20.51
CA SER A 139 6.59 -5.49 -21.94
C SER A 139 6.65 -4.15 -22.69
N ASP A 140 7.58 -4.05 -23.63
CA ASP A 140 7.78 -2.85 -24.48
C ASP A 140 7.90 -1.54 -23.66
N GLY A 141 8.54 -1.62 -22.50
CA GLY A 141 8.73 -0.46 -21.61
C GLY A 141 7.52 -0.10 -20.76
N ALA A 142 6.38 -0.78 -20.93
CA ALA A 142 5.21 -0.61 -20.09
C ALA A 142 5.17 -1.68 -18.99
N VAL A 143 4.85 -1.26 -17.77
CA VAL A 143 4.66 -2.16 -16.63
C VAL A 143 3.19 -2.40 -16.40
N SER A 144 2.82 -3.65 -16.22
CA SER A 144 1.44 -4.02 -15.93
C SER A 144 1.37 -5.07 -14.81
N ALA A 145 0.22 -5.18 -14.17
CA ALA A 145 -0.05 -6.22 -13.20
C ALA A 145 -1.25 -7.07 -13.64
N SER A 146 -1.20 -8.37 -13.37
CA SER A 146 -2.31 -9.30 -13.65
C SER A 146 -2.59 -10.17 -12.43
N GLU A 147 -3.85 -10.49 -12.19
CA GLU A 147 -4.22 -11.43 -11.13
C GLU A 147 -3.80 -12.85 -11.53
N LYS A 148 -2.93 -13.47 -10.73
CA LYS A 148 -2.50 -14.87 -10.94
C LYS A 148 -3.47 -15.84 -10.28
N TRP A 149 -3.87 -15.55 -9.04
CA TRP A 149 -4.90 -16.33 -8.32
C TRP A 149 -5.56 -15.52 -7.18
N THR A 150 -6.66 -16.06 -6.68
CA THR A 150 -7.35 -15.56 -5.49
C THR A 150 -7.61 -16.67 -4.48
N THR A 151 -7.67 -16.31 -3.19
CA THR A 151 -8.03 -17.23 -2.12
C THR A 151 -9.11 -16.64 -1.22
N ARG A 152 -9.86 -17.51 -0.53
CA ARG A 152 -10.78 -17.11 0.55
C ARG A 152 -10.04 -16.83 1.86
N ALA A 153 -8.75 -17.16 1.94
CA ALA A 153 -7.90 -16.78 3.06
C ALA A 153 -7.86 -15.25 3.16
N GLN A 154 -8.39 -14.72 4.24
CA GLN A 154 -8.58 -13.30 4.45
C GLN A 154 -7.80 -12.87 5.67
N ALA A 155 -6.66 -12.23 5.43
CA ALA A 155 -5.98 -11.50 6.49
C ALA A 155 -6.83 -10.29 6.88
N TYR A 156 -6.95 -10.05 8.19
CA TYR A 156 -7.82 -8.98 8.69
C TYR A 156 -7.04 -7.69 8.90
N MET A 157 -6.13 -7.71 9.86
CA MET A 157 -5.32 -6.55 10.25
C MET A 157 -3.82 -6.88 10.28
N SER A 158 -3.46 -8.12 9.98
CA SER A 158 -2.09 -8.59 10.05
C SER A 158 -1.47 -8.70 8.66
N THR A 159 -0.24 -8.25 8.53
CA THR A 159 0.56 -8.48 7.34
C THR A 159 1.06 -9.91 7.35
N PRO A 160 0.88 -10.69 6.26
CA PRO A 160 1.43 -12.03 6.12
C PRO A 160 2.95 -12.03 6.13
N VAL A 161 3.52 -13.17 6.50
CA VAL A 161 4.93 -13.44 6.34
C VAL A 161 5.11 -14.40 5.16
N LEU A 162 5.98 -14.04 4.21
CA LEU A 162 6.33 -14.89 3.07
C LEU A 162 7.70 -15.52 3.32
N ILE A 163 7.75 -16.86 3.29
CA ILE A 163 8.98 -17.65 3.47
C ILE A 163 8.90 -18.83 2.51
N ASP A 164 9.95 -19.03 1.73
CA ASP A 164 10.12 -20.19 0.83
C ASP A 164 8.91 -20.46 -0.07
N GLY A 165 8.33 -19.40 -0.66
CA GLY A 165 7.19 -19.49 -1.55
C GLY A 165 5.83 -19.61 -0.85
N HIS A 166 5.79 -19.67 0.46
CA HIS A 166 4.58 -19.84 1.24
C HIS A 166 4.19 -18.55 1.98
N ALA A 167 2.90 -18.20 1.95
CA ALA A 167 2.35 -17.10 2.73
C ALA A 167 1.72 -17.62 4.03
N TYR A 168 2.26 -17.20 5.15
CA TYR A 168 1.68 -17.47 6.47
C TYR A 168 0.74 -16.34 6.86
N VAL A 169 -0.56 -16.64 6.86
CA VAL A 169 -1.62 -15.64 6.99
C VAL A 169 -2.43 -15.88 8.26
N TYR A 170 -2.45 -14.90 9.15
CA TYR A 170 -3.36 -14.92 10.30
C TYR A 170 -4.74 -14.42 9.89
N LEU A 171 -5.72 -15.31 9.93
CA LEU A 171 -7.05 -15.07 9.40
C LEU A 171 -7.96 -14.38 10.41
N ARG A 172 -8.95 -13.65 9.92
CA ARG A 172 -10.07 -13.12 10.70
C ARG A 172 -10.76 -14.20 11.53
N SER A 173 -10.77 -15.44 11.07
CA SER A 173 -11.34 -16.59 11.78
C SER A 173 -10.53 -17.07 13.01
N LYS A 174 -9.51 -16.28 13.43
CA LYS A 174 -8.57 -16.62 14.52
C LYS A 174 -7.74 -17.88 14.23
N ARG A 175 -7.47 -18.15 12.97
CA ARG A 175 -6.66 -19.28 12.51
C ARG A 175 -5.42 -18.76 11.78
N LEU A 176 -4.31 -19.45 11.94
CA LEU A 176 -3.14 -19.30 11.08
C LEU A 176 -3.27 -20.31 9.94
N CYS A 177 -3.04 -19.87 8.71
CA CYS A 177 -2.94 -20.76 7.57
C CYS A 177 -1.65 -20.49 6.78
N CYS A 178 -1.20 -21.52 6.09
CA CYS A 178 -0.17 -21.47 5.08
C CYS A 178 -0.86 -21.54 3.71
N VAL A 179 -0.46 -20.69 2.80
CA VAL A 179 -0.97 -20.60 1.43
C VAL A 179 0.22 -20.70 0.48
N ASP A 180 0.15 -21.60 -0.51
CA ASP A 180 1.12 -21.74 -1.62
C ASP A 180 0.83 -20.71 -2.72
#